data_fe1eabdbe4535434dd0ecefc075292b7
#
_entry.id   fe1eabdbe4535434dd0ecefc075292b7
#
_cell.length_a   1.000
_cell.length_b   1.000
_cell.length_c   1.000
_cell.angle_alpha   90.00
_cell.angle_beta   90.00
_cell.angle_gamma   90.00
#
_symmetry.space_group_name_H-M   'P 1'
#
loop_
_entity.id
_entity.type
_entity.pdbx_description
1 polymer ?
#
loop_
_entity_poly.entity_id
_entity_poly.type
_entity_poly.pdbx_seq_one_letter_code
_entity_poly.pdbx_strand_id
1 'polypeptide(L)'
;TIIKLLNTRPELSIILDPIITSGNDEVLLDEDVINVIRNELVPLATILTPNLTELSRLAPDLDEQSAVSSLDCPWILVTTADNSEVDIEHRLYHHSELVSQFPYKKLPGKYHGSGCTLSSAISALIASDVPVKVACKRALDYTYQTLLSAKKVGKMQYHPNRTLPKTI
;
A
#
# COMPACT_ATOMS: atom_id res chain seq x y z
N THR A 1 -7.74 22.55 -0.06
CA THR A 1 -7.36 21.20 -0.50
C THR A 1 -6.49 20.52 0.55
N ILE A 2 -6.43 19.19 0.54
CA ILE A 2 -5.67 18.40 1.52
C ILE A 2 -4.17 18.77 1.50
N ILE A 3 -3.57 18.98 0.33
CA ILE A 3 -2.16 19.37 0.16
C ILE A 3 -1.83 20.63 0.95
N LYS A 4 -2.68 21.67 0.88
CA LYS A 4 -2.49 22.90 1.66
C LYS A 4 -2.50 22.63 3.16
N LEU A 5 -3.38 21.74 3.63
CA LEU A 5 -3.45 21.36 5.04
C LEU A 5 -2.18 20.61 5.47
N LEU A 6 -1.75 19.63 4.69
CA LEU A 6 -0.56 18.83 4.98
C LEU A 6 0.70 19.68 5.05
N ASN A 7 0.85 20.66 4.14
CA ASN A 7 1.97 21.61 4.17
C ASN A 7 2.01 22.50 5.43
N THR A 8 0.90 22.65 6.16
CA THR A 8 0.88 23.35 7.46
C THR A 8 1.22 22.46 8.64
N ARG A 9 1.39 21.16 8.42
CA ARG A 9 1.61 20.15 9.47
C ARG A 9 2.75 19.19 9.09
N PRO A 10 3.98 19.71 8.88
CA PRO A 10 5.11 18.90 8.43
C PRO A 10 5.56 17.83 9.44
N GLU A 11 5.11 17.92 10.69
CA GLU A 11 5.38 16.95 11.75
C GLU A 11 4.56 15.65 11.63
N LEU A 12 3.53 15.62 10.78
CA LEU A 12 2.67 14.44 10.65
C LEU A 12 3.31 13.38 9.76
N SER A 13 3.27 12.14 10.22
CA SER A 13 3.57 11.00 9.36
C SER A 13 2.38 10.72 8.42
N ILE A 14 2.64 10.72 7.13
CA ILE A 14 1.63 10.55 6.09
C ILE A 14 1.82 9.20 5.44
N ILE A 15 0.81 8.34 5.54
CA ILE A 15 0.74 7.05 4.86
C ILE A 15 -0.19 7.21 3.67
N LEU A 16 0.38 7.14 2.46
CA LEU A 16 -0.34 7.35 1.22
C LEU A 16 -0.67 6.01 0.55
N ASP A 17 -1.95 5.65 0.59
CA ASP A 17 -2.53 4.57 -0.22
C ASP A 17 -3.13 5.24 -1.47
N PRO A 18 -2.55 5.09 -2.67
CA PRO A 18 -2.90 5.95 -3.81
C PRO A 18 -4.29 5.66 -4.40
N ILE A 19 -4.80 4.44 -4.25
CA ILE A 19 -6.13 3.97 -4.71
C ILE A 19 -6.49 4.50 -6.11
N ILE A 20 -5.61 4.23 -7.09
CA ILE A 20 -5.80 4.67 -8.48
C ILE A 20 -6.73 3.72 -9.22
N THR A 21 -6.72 2.43 -8.84
CA THR A 21 -7.51 1.40 -9.48
C THR A 21 -8.48 0.75 -8.48
N SER A 22 -9.62 0.27 -8.99
CA SER A 22 -10.53 -0.58 -8.22
C SER A 22 -9.94 -1.99 -8.06
N GLY A 23 -10.51 -2.78 -7.16
CA GLY A 23 -10.16 -4.20 -7.03
C GLY A 23 -10.46 -5.08 -8.26
N ASN A 24 -10.97 -4.51 -9.34
CA ASN A 24 -11.19 -5.12 -10.65
C ASN A 24 -10.32 -4.48 -11.75
N ASP A 25 -9.27 -3.78 -11.39
CA ASP A 25 -8.33 -3.07 -12.29
C ASP A 25 -8.97 -1.92 -13.11
N GLU A 26 -10.20 -1.50 -12.80
CA GLU A 26 -10.79 -0.31 -13.40
C GLU A 26 -10.09 0.94 -12.86
N VAL A 27 -9.68 1.83 -13.76
CA VAL A 27 -9.07 3.12 -13.41
C VAL A 27 -10.16 4.02 -12.82
N LEU A 28 -9.94 4.49 -11.59
CA LEU A 28 -10.87 5.33 -10.85
C LEU A 28 -10.60 6.83 -10.99
N LEU A 29 -9.39 7.20 -11.39
CA LEU A 29 -8.89 8.56 -11.38
C LEU A 29 -8.45 8.99 -12.80
N ASP A 30 -8.70 10.25 -13.12
CA ASP A 30 -8.20 10.89 -14.33
C ASP A 30 -6.68 11.10 -14.24
N GLU A 31 -6.00 11.19 -15.41
CA GLU A 31 -4.55 11.42 -15.48
C GLU A 31 -4.12 12.71 -14.77
N ASP A 32 -4.93 13.75 -14.80
CA ASP A 32 -4.64 15.00 -14.08
C ASP A 32 -4.60 14.79 -12.57
N VAL A 33 -5.49 13.95 -12.02
CA VAL A 33 -5.51 13.61 -10.59
C VAL A 33 -4.31 12.73 -10.24
N ILE A 34 -3.96 11.76 -11.10
CA ILE A 34 -2.78 10.92 -10.93
C ILE A 34 -1.51 11.78 -10.92
N ASN A 35 -1.41 12.76 -11.82
CA ASN A 35 -0.30 13.71 -11.86
C ASN A 35 -0.20 14.55 -10.57
N VAL A 36 -1.32 15.01 -10.02
CA VAL A 36 -1.34 15.71 -8.72
C VAL A 36 -0.90 14.80 -7.59
N ILE A 37 -1.37 13.55 -7.55
CA ILE A 37 -0.92 12.57 -6.55
C ILE A 37 0.59 12.39 -6.65
N ARG A 38 1.12 12.12 -7.84
CA ARG A 38 2.55 11.88 -8.07
C ARG A 38 3.42 13.09 -7.70
N ASN A 39 3.03 14.28 -8.16
CA ASN A 39 3.90 15.45 -8.08
C ASN A 39 3.71 16.27 -6.79
N GLU A 40 2.56 16.16 -6.12
CA GLU A 40 2.23 17.01 -4.98
C GLU A 40 1.94 16.24 -3.69
N LEU A 41 1.39 15.01 -3.74
CA LEU A 41 1.11 14.22 -2.55
C LEU A 41 2.23 13.24 -2.21
N VAL A 42 2.79 12.55 -3.21
CA VAL A 42 3.89 11.59 -3.01
C VAL A 42 5.09 12.23 -2.29
N PRO A 43 5.54 13.46 -2.64
CA PRO A 43 6.63 14.11 -1.92
C PRO A 43 6.33 14.46 -0.45
N LEU A 44 5.07 14.51 -0.06
CA LEU A 44 4.66 14.74 1.33
C LEU A 44 4.52 13.45 2.14
N ALA A 45 4.50 12.29 1.47
CA ALA A 45 4.27 11.02 2.14
C ALA A 45 5.51 10.53 2.90
N THR A 46 5.30 10.03 4.10
CA THR A 46 6.30 9.26 4.85
C THR A 46 6.51 7.89 4.20
N ILE A 47 5.41 7.27 3.77
CA ILE A 47 5.42 6.01 3.05
C ILE A 47 4.27 5.97 2.03
N LEU A 48 4.57 5.46 0.84
CA LEU A 48 3.63 5.17 -0.24
C LEU A 48 3.42 3.64 -0.31
N THR A 49 2.16 3.18 -0.51
CA THR A 49 1.83 1.74 -0.51
C THR A 49 1.14 1.29 -1.80
N PRO A 50 1.72 1.45 -2.98
CA PRO A 50 1.11 1.11 -4.26
C PRO A 50 1.11 -0.41 -4.49
N ASN A 51 0.11 -0.91 -5.20
CA ASN A 51 0.25 -2.19 -5.90
C ASN A 51 1.01 -1.98 -7.24
N LEU A 52 1.33 -3.09 -7.94
CA LEU A 52 2.09 -3.00 -9.20
C LEU A 52 1.35 -2.20 -10.28
N THR A 53 0.04 -2.32 -10.36
CA THR A 53 -0.78 -1.57 -11.32
C THR A 53 -0.78 -0.07 -10.98
N GLU A 54 -0.91 0.28 -9.72
CA GLU A 54 -0.85 1.67 -9.26
C GLU A 54 0.55 2.26 -9.44
N LEU A 55 1.60 1.49 -9.16
CA LEU A 55 2.98 1.92 -9.40
C LEU A 55 3.21 2.23 -10.89
N SER A 56 2.74 1.37 -11.79
CA SER A 56 2.83 1.61 -13.24
C SER A 56 2.02 2.82 -13.71
N ARG A 57 0.97 3.21 -13.01
CA ARG A 57 0.22 4.44 -13.29
C ARG A 57 0.90 5.69 -12.75
N LEU A 58 1.54 5.57 -11.59
CA LEU A 58 2.33 6.68 -11.04
C LEU A 58 3.62 6.92 -11.82
N ALA A 59 4.21 5.88 -12.41
CA ALA A 59 5.47 5.96 -13.16
C ALA A 59 5.38 5.08 -14.42
N PRO A 60 4.67 5.55 -15.48
CA PRO A 60 4.45 4.78 -16.70
C PRO A 60 5.75 4.48 -17.45
N ASP A 61 5.75 3.39 -18.18
CA ASP A 61 6.83 2.94 -19.07
C ASP A 61 8.17 2.63 -18.37
N LEU A 62 8.15 2.47 -17.04
CA LEU A 62 9.32 2.12 -16.24
C LEU A 62 9.17 0.71 -15.63
N ASP A 63 10.28 0.02 -15.46
CA ASP A 63 10.35 -1.16 -14.59
C ASP A 63 10.17 -0.77 -13.12
N GLU A 64 9.95 -1.73 -12.23
CA GLU A 64 9.65 -1.46 -10.83
C GLU A 64 10.76 -0.64 -10.14
N GLN A 65 12.03 -1.00 -10.35
CA GLN A 65 13.16 -0.30 -9.72
C GLN A 65 13.26 1.16 -10.21
N SER A 66 13.11 1.37 -11.50
CA SER A 66 13.12 2.70 -12.13
C SER A 66 11.89 3.53 -11.70
N ALA A 67 10.72 2.90 -11.61
CA ALA A 67 9.49 3.52 -11.14
C ALA A 67 9.63 4.00 -9.70
N VAL A 68 10.12 3.14 -8.81
CA VAL A 68 10.39 3.49 -7.40
C VAL A 68 11.39 4.66 -7.32
N SER A 69 12.46 4.62 -8.13
CA SER A 69 13.50 5.66 -8.13
C SER A 69 13.03 7.00 -8.69
N SER A 70 11.96 7.01 -9.48
CA SER A 70 11.38 8.23 -10.05
C SER A 70 10.43 8.96 -9.09
N LEU A 71 10.02 8.31 -7.99
CA LEU A 71 9.06 8.85 -7.03
C LEU A 71 9.78 9.43 -5.82
N ASP A 72 9.51 10.70 -5.51
CA ASP A 72 10.11 11.41 -4.36
C ASP A 72 9.38 11.04 -3.06
N CYS A 73 9.59 9.80 -2.61
CA CYS A 73 9.05 9.30 -1.34
C CYS A 73 10.11 8.48 -0.60
N PRO A 74 10.41 8.77 0.69
CA PRO A 74 11.47 8.08 1.42
C PRO A 74 11.22 6.58 1.59
N TRP A 75 9.97 6.17 1.75
CA TRP A 75 9.60 4.76 1.87
C TRP A 75 8.52 4.37 0.85
N ILE A 76 8.72 3.28 0.13
CA ILE A 76 7.73 2.73 -0.79
C ILE A 76 7.57 1.22 -0.51
N LEU A 77 6.36 0.81 -0.16
CA LEU A 77 6.00 -0.60 0.00
C LEU A 77 5.20 -1.06 -1.22
N VAL A 78 5.86 -1.69 -2.18
CA VAL A 78 5.22 -2.25 -3.37
C VAL A 78 4.52 -3.56 -3.00
N THR A 79 3.21 -3.63 -3.21
CA THR A 79 2.40 -4.82 -2.97
C THR A 79 2.17 -5.60 -4.27
N THR A 80 2.28 -6.94 -4.23
CA THR A 80 2.34 -7.78 -5.43
C THR A 80 1.32 -8.91 -5.43
N ALA A 81 0.13 -8.68 -4.88
CA ALA A 81 -0.88 -9.73 -4.75
C ALA A 81 -1.46 -10.26 -6.07
N ASP A 82 -1.31 -9.52 -7.17
CA ASP A 82 -2.14 -9.73 -8.36
C ASP A 82 -1.53 -10.65 -9.43
N ASN A 83 -0.20 -10.79 -9.49
CA ASN A 83 0.48 -11.38 -10.65
C ASN A 83 1.17 -12.73 -10.43
N SER A 84 1.10 -13.35 -9.24
CA SER A 84 1.69 -14.68 -9.02
C SER A 84 0.64 -15.79 -8.90
N GLU A 85 0.97 -16.99 -9.32
CA GLU A 85 0.05 -18.15 -9.20
C GLU A 85 0.14 -18.83 -7.83
N VAL A 86 1.28 -18.76 -7.14
CA VAL A 86 1.52 -19.54 -5.91
C VAL A 86 1.97 -18.69 -4.72
N ASP A 87 2.94 -17.80 -4.91
CA ASP A 87 3.52 -16.98 -3.86
C ASP A 87 3.51 -15.50 -4.25
N ILE A 88 3.30 -14.65 -3.27
CA ILE A 88 3.35 -13.20 -3.42
C ILE A 88 4.54 -12.68 -2.61
N GLU A 89 5.19 -11.63 -3.10
CA GLU A 89 6.32 -11.01 -2.44
C GLU A 89 6.15 -9.50 -2.43
N HIS A 90 5.92 -8.94 -1.25
CA HIS A 90 5.89 -7.49 -1.09
C HIS A 90 7.31 -6.96 -0.90
N ARG A 91 7.63 -5.84 -1.52
CA ARG A 91 8.98 -5.26 -1.53
C ARG A 91 8.96 -3.87 -0.89
N LEU A 92 9.83 -3.68 0.11
CA LEU A 92 9.99 -2.41 0.79
C LEU A 92 11.29 -1.73 0.33
N TYR A 93 11.13 -0.52 -0.16
CA TYR A 93 12.21 0.34 -0.59
C TYR A 93 12.39 1.50 0.39
N HIS A 94 13.64 1.93 0.58
CA HIS A 94 14.01 3.11 1.34
C HIS A 94 15.03 3.92 0.54
N HIS A 95 14.67 5.17 0.20
CA HIS A 95 15.45 6.00 -0.73
C HIS A 95 15.87 5.24 -2.00
N SER A 96 14.91 4.61 -2.63
CA SER A 96 15.04 3.79 -3.85
C SER A 96 15.84 2.49 -3.70
N GLU A 97 16.38 2.17 -2.53
CA GLU A 97 17.09 0.91 -2.29
C GLU A 97 16.12 -0.15 -1.73
N LEU A 98 16.17 -1.36 -2.26
CA LEU A 98 15.40 -2.50 -1.75
C LEU A 98 15.96 -2.93 -0.39
N VAL A 99 15.22 -2.69 0.69
CA VAL A 99 15.67 -2.97 2.07
C VAL A 99 15.00 -4.17 2.72
N SER A 100 13.92 -4.68 2.15
CA SER A 100 13.25 -5.90 2.63
C SER A 100 12.31 -6.49 1.58
N GLN A 101 12.20 -7.81 1.62
CA GLN A 101 11.24 -8.61 0.86
C GLN A 101 10.41 -9.44 1.85
N PHE A 102 9.11 -9.51 1.62
CA PHE A 102 8.15 -10.17 2.51
C PHE A 102 7.35 -11.20 1.70
N PRO A 103 7.76 -12.48 1.71
CA PRO A 103 7.05 -13.53 1.00
C PRO A 103 5.81 -14.00 1.78
N TYR A 104 4.70 -14.20 1.08
CA TYR A 104 3.47 -14.80 1.58
C TYR A 104 2.91 -15.78 0.55
N LYS A 105 2.15 -16.75 1.01
CA LYS A 105 1.38 -17.60 0.10
C LYS A 105 0.18 -16.85 -0.44
N LYS A 106 -0.08 -16.94 -1.75
CA LYS A 106 -1.29 -16.38 -2.32
C LYS A 106 -2.51 -17.10 -1.76
N LEU A 107 -3.45 -16.34 -1.25
CA LEU A 107 -4.72 -16.88 -0.77
C LEU A 107 -5.70 -17.01 -1.93
N PRO A 108 -6.51 -18.10 -1.95
CA PRO A 108 -7.50 -18.31 -3.00
C PRO A 108 -8.63 -17.29 -2.88
N GLY A 109 -9.10 -16.79 -4.03
CA GLY A 109 -10.25 -15.87 -4.10
C GLY A 109 -9.86 -14.41 -4.36
N LYS A 110 -10.91 -13.57 -4.48
CA LYS A 110 -10.78 -12.13 -4.65
C LYS A 110 -11.14 -11.42 -3.36
N TYR A 111 -10.31 -10.49 -2.95
CA TYR A 111 -10.46 -9.75 -1.69
C TYR A 111 -10.66 -8.26 -1.97
N HIS A 112 -11.52 -7.61 -1.17
CA HIS A 112 -11.71 -6.16 -1.19
C HIS A 112 -11.35 -5.57 0.16
N GLY A 113 -10.59 -4.46 0.15
CA GLY A 113 -10.20 -3.73 1.35
C GLY A 113 -8.92 -4.25 2.02
N SER A 114 -8.12 -5.08 1.35
CA SER A 114 -6.80 -5.51 1.83
C SER A 114 -5.80 -4.34 1.89
N GLY A 115 -5.71 -3.51 0.84
CA GLY A 115 -4.85 -2.31 0.80
C GLY A 115 -5.19 -1.35 1.93
N CYS A 116 -6.47 -0.97 2.05
CA CYS A 116 -6.93 -0.09 3.13
C CYS A 116 -6.70 -0.69 4.54
N THR A 117 -6.73 -2.02 4.69
CA THR A 117 -6.40 -2.68 5.97
C THR A 117 -4.91 -2.54 6.26
N LEU A 118 -4.07 -2.75 5.25
CA LEU A 118 -2.61 -2.62 5.35
C LEU A 118 -2.20 -1.18 5.69
N SER A 119 -2.64 -0.19 4.91
CA SER A 119 -2.30 1.22 5.11
C SER A 119 -2.79 1.75 6.46
N SER A 120 -3.98 1.34 6.92
CA SER A 120 -4.48 1.68 8.25
C SER A 120 -3.66 1.05 9.38
N ALA A 121 -3.22 -0.22 9.22
CA ALA A 121 -2.37 -0.89 10.20
C ALA A 121 -0.98 -0.25 10.28
N ILE A 122 -0.38 0.12 9.13
CA ILE A 122 0.88 0.87 9.07
C ILE A 122 0.72 2.20 9.81
N SER A 123 -0.37 2.94 9.53
CA SER A 123 -0.66 4.24 10.17
C SER A 123 -0.72 4.12 11.70
N ALA A 124 -1.44 3.11 12.20
CA ALA A 124 -1.58 2.89 13.63
C ALA A 124 -0.24 2.56 14.30
N LEU A 125 0.61 1.76 13.63
CA LEU A 125 1.92 1.37 14.15
C LEU A 125 2.90 2.55 14.16
N ILE A 126 2.95 3.33 13.07
CA ILE A 126 3.82 4.52 13.00
C ILE A 126 3.36 5.57 14.01
N ALA A 127 2.06 5.78 14.19
CA ALA A 127 1.53 6.67 15.23
C ALA A 127 1.84 6.20 16.66
N SER A 128 2.29 4.94 16.82
CA SER A 128 2.77 4.36 18.08
C SER A 128 4.30 4.28 18.14
N ASP A 129 4.99 5.12 17.38
CA ASP A 129 6.46 5.22 17.31
C ASP A 129 7.18 3.94 16.86
N VAL A 130 6.46 3.03 16.16
CA VAL A 130 7.09 1.83 15.59
C VAL A 130 7.86 2.21 14.32
N PRO A 131 9.16 1.85 14.19
CA PRO A 131 9.94 2.14 12.98
C PRO A 131 9.28 1.60 11.71
N VAL A 132 9.34 2.34 10.60
CA VAL A 132 8.61 2.06 9.34
C VAL A 132 8.81 0.62 8.86
N LYS A 133 10.06 0.12 8.82
CA LYS A 133 10.34 -1.25 8.38
C LYS A 133 9.62 -2.31 9.25
N VAL A 134 9.59 -2.10 10.57
CA VAL A 134 8.91 -3.00 11.51
C VAL A 134 7.39 -2.85 11.38
N ALA A 135 6.91 -1.62 11.22
CA ALA A 135 5.50 -1.33 11.00
C ALA A 135 4.97 -2.03 9.72
N CYS A 136 5.71 -1.94 8.61
CA CYS A 136 5.35 -2.64 7.37
C CYS A 136 5.24 -4.15 7.58
N LYS A 137 6.25 -4.80 8.21
CA LYS A 137 6.21 -6.25 8.45
C LYS A 137 5.01 -6.65 9.31
N ARG A 138 4.80 -5.96 10.43
CA ARG A 138 3.69 -6.25 11.35
C ARG A 138 2.33 -6.00 10.69
N ALA A 139 2.19 -4.93 9.92
CA ALA A 139 0.97 -4.61 9.19
C ALA A 139 0.65 -5.64 8.10
N LEU A 140 1.68 -6.13 7.37
CA LEU A 140 1.53 -7.20 6.39
C LEU A 140 1.09 -8.50 7.07
N ASP A 141 1.71 -8.89 8.18
CA ASP A 141 1.32 -10.09 8.94
C ASP A 141 -0.14 -9.99 9.42
N TYR A 142 -0.50 -8.85 10.02
CA TYR A 142 -1.87 -8.60 10.45
C TYR A 142 -2.85 -8.68 9.28
N THR A 143 -2.55 -7.99 8.16
CA THR A 143 -3.40 -8.01 6.96
C THR A 143 -3.58 -9.44 6.47
N TYR A 144 -2.50 -10.21 6.36
CA TYR A 144 -2.55 -11.60 5.94
C TYR A 144 -3.45 -12.45 6.86
N GLN A 145 -3.35 -12.30 8.18
CA GLN A 145 -4.23 -12.99 9.13
C GLN A 145 -5.70 -12.59 8.97
N THR A 146 -5.99 -11.31 8.70
CA THR A 146 -7.37 -10.85 8.43
C THR A 146 -7.93 -11.47 7.15
N LEU A 147 -7.06 -11.72 6.15
CA LEU A 147 -7.45 -12.36 4.89
C LEU A 147 -7.64 -13.87 5.04
N LEU A 148 -6.80 -14.56 5.83
CA LEU A 148 -6.98 -15.99 6.16
C LEU A 148 -8.34 -16.26 6.82
N SER A 149 -8.82 -15.32 7.62
CA SER A 149 -10.13 -15.40 8.30
C SER A 149 -11.23 -14.58 7.63
N ALA A 150 -11.01 -14.17 6.37
CA ALA A 150 -11.93 -13.33 5.63
C ALA A 150 -13.31 -13.98 5.46
N LYS A 151 -14.35 -13.13 5.43
CA LYS A 151 -15.74 -13.56 5.28
C LYS A 151 -16.31 -13.03 3.97
N LYS A 152 -17.12 -13.85 3.34
CA LYS A 152 -17.91 -13.45 2.17
C LYS A 152 -19.22 -12.83 2.66
N VAL A 153 -19.22 -11.49 2.81
CA VAL A 153 -20.39 -10.74 3.31
C VAL A 153 -21.47 -10.57 2.22
N GLY A 154 -21.06 -10.64 0.96
CA GLY A 154 -21.93 -10.49 -0.20
C GLY A 154 -21.72 -11.61 -1.22
N LYS A 155 -22.13 -11.35 -2.49
CA LYS A 155 -22.07 -12.36 -3.57
C LYS A 155 -20.71 -12.40 -4.30
N MET A 156 -19.86 -11.35 -4.17
CA MET A 156 -18.69 -11.20 -5.04
C MET A 156 -17.34 -11.48 -4.35
N GLN A 157 -16.87 -10.60 -3.48
CA GLN A 157 -15.52 -10.64 -2.91
C GLN A 157 -15.52 -10.99 -1.42
N TYR A 158 -14.38 -11.50 -0.94
CA TYR A 158 -14.14 -11.67 0.48
C TYR A 158 -13.70 -10.35 1.12
N HIS A 159 -14.08 -10.14 2.38
CA HIS A 159 -13.67 -8.98 3.16
C HIS A 159 -12.80 -9.41 4.33
N PRO A 160 -11.68 -8.69 4.60
CA PRO A 160 -10.81 -8.97 5.73
C PRO A 160 -11.57 -8.99 7.06
N ASN A 161 -11.34 -10.00 7.88
CA ASN A 161 -11.87 -10.04 9.23
C ASN A 161 -10.99 -9.24 10.19
N ARG A 162 -11.33 -7.97 10.43
CA ARG A 162 -10.57 -7.05 11.27
C ARG A 162 -10.84 -7.19 12.78
N THR A 163 -11.69 -8.17 13.17
CA THR A 163 -12.04 -8.42 14.57
C THR A 163 -11.15 -9.50 15.22
N LEU A 164 -9.98 -9.79 14.66
CA LEU A 164 -9.01 -10.70 15.25
C LEU A 164 -8.51 -10.17 16.60
N PRO A 165 -8.25 -11.05 17.57
CA PRO A 165 -7.63 -10.64 18.82
C PRO A 165 -6.30 -9.93 18.53
N LYS A 166 -6.02 -8.85 19.28
CA LYS A 166 -4.85 -7.99 19.10
C LYS A 166 -3.56 -8.81 19.26
N THR A 167 -2.96 -9.18 18.14
CA THR A 167 -1.59 -9.70 18.04
C THR A 167 -0.79 -8.74 17.14
N ILE A 168 -0.88 -7.45 17.48
CA ILE A 168 -0.08 -6.43 16.77
C ILE A 168 1.09 -6.02 17.66
#